data_646da994c41d8b5ed0b03f1cced44aa4
#
_entry.id   646da994c41d8b5ed0b03f1cced44aa4
#
_cell.length_a   1.000
_cell.length_b   1.000
_cell.length_c   1.000
_cell.angle_alpha   90.00
_cell.angle_beta   90.00
_cell.angle_gamma   90.00
#
_symmetry.space_group_name_H-M   'P 1'
#
loop_
_entity.id
_entity.type
_entity.pdbx_description
1 polymer ?
#
loop_
_entity_poly.entity_id
_entity_poly.type
_entity_poly.pdbx_seq_one_letter_code
_entity_poly.pdbx_strand_id
1 'polypeptide(L)'
;MPCASLIVFFREARAYNHLDLFCDRRERIYFPQFFGVVTDLSRSRFTSVYVHRRAVVLEAIKPGLCSRRILGEDTFQLPESFSSILDKLPLSLFEREWYYSLLKDRLRRLNALHRIGLTHGDIKDCHFRLPGDIYDTVLYDFSASYTFSEKLPFRVNSGKPRPLRLISQGERERVGLHIRQR
;
A
#
# COMPACT_ATOMS: atom_id res chain seq x y z
N MET A 1 -26.55 9.41 -8.86
CA MET A 1 -25.17 8.88 -8.90
C MET A 1 -24.62 8.82 -7.47
N PRO A 2 -23.93 7.76 -7.05
CA PRO A 2 -23.33 7.72 -5.73
C PRO A 2 -22.28 8.85 -5.60
N CYS A 3 -22.27 9.51 -4.43
CA CYS A 3 -21.29 10.55 -4.13
C CYS A 3 -19.86 9.96 -4.20
N ALA A 4 -18.89 10.72 -4.71
CA ALA A 4 -17.49 10.27 -4.85
C ALA A 4 -16.90 9.71 -3.55
N SER A 5 -17.20 10.35 -2.40
CA SER A 5 -16.79 9.89 -1.07
C SER A 5 -17.35 8.52 -0.69
N LEU A 6 -18.52 8.15 -1.19
CA LEU A 6 -19.14 6.86 -0.95
C LEU A 6 -18.41 5.73 -1.70
N ILE A 7 -18.00 6.00 -2.92
CA ILE A 7 -17.24 5.05 -3.75
C ILE A 7 -15.88 4.75 -3.11
N VAL A 8 -15.19 5.77 -2.63
CA VAL A 8 -13.90 5.66 -1.92
C VAL A 8 -14.03 4.78 -0.68
N PHE A 9 -15.00 5.06 0.19
CA PHE A 9 -15.27 4.28 1.39
C PHE A 9 -15.51 2.79 1.10
N PHE A 10 -16.41 2.48 0.15
CA PHE A 10 -16.70 1.08 -0.18
C PHE A 10 -15.52 0.36 -0.82
N ARG A 11 -14.70 1.07 -1.57
CA ARG A 11 -13.50 0.52 -2.19
C ARG A 11 -12.47 0.13 -1.14
N GLU A 12 -12.21 1.01 -0.19
CA GLU A 12 -11.29 0.77 0.91
C GLU A 12 -11.77 -0.36 1.83
N ALA A 13 -13.02 -0.33 2.26
CA ALA A 13 -13.63 -1.38 3.08
C ALA A 13 -13.55 -2.76 2.39
N ARG A 14 -13.81 -2.81 1.08
CA ARG A 14 -13.69 -4.05 0.28
C ARG A 14 -12.26 -4.54 0.23
N ALA A 15 -11.28 -3.66 0.09
CA ALA A 15 -9.87 -4.03 0.06
C ALA A 15 -9.44 -4.68 1.37
N TYR A 16 -9.80 -4.11 2.52
CA TYR A 16 -9.48 -4.70 3.82
C TYR A 16 -10.19 -6.04 4.06
N ASN A 17 -11.46 -6.15 3.70
CA ASN A 17 -12.16 -7.45 3.76
C ASN A 17 -11.48 -8.50 2.87
N HIS A 18 -11.02 -8.11 1.68
CA HIS A 18 -10.31 -9.01 0.78
C HIS A 18 -8.96 -9.46 1.36
N LEU A 19 -8.22 -8.54 2.00
CA LEU A 19 -7.00 -8.85 2.73
C LEU A 19 -7.25 -9.88 3.85
N ASP A 20 -8.29 -9.70 4.65
CA ASP A 20 -8.62 -10.60 5.76
C ASP A 20 -9.00 -12.01 5.28
N LEU A 21 -9.61 -12.12 4.09
CA LEU A 21 -10.05 -13.40 3.53
C LEU A 21 -8.96 -14.16 2.79
N PHE A 22 -8.05 -13.47 2.08
CA PHE A 22 -7.17 -14.09 1.09
C PHE A 22 -5.67 -13.87 1.35
N CYS A 23 -5.29 -12.94 2.23
CA CYS A 23 -3.89 -12.70 2.52
C CYS A 23 -3.31 -13.84 3.39
N ASP A 24 -2.10 -14.28 3.07
CA ASP A 24 -1.39 -15.23 3.91
C ASP A 24 -1.23 -14.66 5.34
N ARG A 25 -1.42 -15.52 6.35
CA ARG A 25 -1.35 -15.11 7.76
C ARG A 25 -0.03 -14.43 8.13
N ARG A 26 1.09 -14.87 7.51
CA ARG A 26 2.41 -14.30 7.75
C ARG A 26 2.59 -12.94 7.08
N GLU A 27 1.85 -12.67 6.01
CA GLU A 27 1.91 -11.41 5.25
C GLU A 27 0.85 -10.40 5.72
N ARG A 28 -0.15 -10.86 6.47
CA ARG A 28 -1.21 -9.98 7.00
C ARG A 28 -0.66 -8.83 7.86
N ILE A 29 0.50 -9.04 8.50
CA ILE A 29 1.22 -8.02 9.26
C ILE A 29 1.73 -6.83 8.41
N TYR A 30 1.75 -6.98 7.09
CA TYR A 30 2.14 -5.90 6.18
C TYR A 30 1.07 -4.82 6.02
N PHE A 31 -0.11 -5.07 6.55
CA PHE A 31 -1.30 -4.21 6.41
C PHE A 31 -1.90 -3.95 7.77
N PRO A 32 -2.51 -2.77 8.00
CA PRO A 32 -3.16 -2.46 9.26
C PRO A 32 -4.22 -3.48 9.64
N GLN A 33 -4.36 -3.74 10.93
CA GLN A 33 -5.49 -4.51 11.42
C GLN A 33 -6.79 -3.76 11.10
N PHE A 34 -7.73 -4.45 10.48
CA PHE A 34 -9.05 -3.92 10.17
C PHE A 34 -10.05 -4.33 11.23
N PHE A 35 -10.73 -3.37 11.85
CA PHE A 35 -11.73 -3.60 12.88
C PHE A 35 -13.16 -3.47 12.37
N GLY A 36 -13.33 -3.12 11.09
CA GLY A 36 -14.63 -2.99 10.47
C GLY A 36 -14.93 -1.58 9.96
N VAL A 37 -16.20 -1.29 9.79
CA VAL A 37 -16.68 -0.01 9.26
C VAL A 37 -17.73 0.59 10.18
N VAL A 38 -17.74 1.92 10.25
CA VAL A 38 -18.83 2.69 10.85
C VAL A 38 -19.58 3.38 9.73
N THR A 39 -20.90 3.19 9.69
CA THR A 39 -21.75 3.71 8.62
C THR A 39 -22.53 4.96 9.00
N ASP A 40 -22.61 5.25 10.30
CA ASP A 40 -23.32 6.43 10.81
C ASP A 40 -22.54 7.07 11.98
N LEU A 41 -21.59 7.93 11.61
CA LEU A 41 -20.85 8.75 12.57
C LEU A 41 -21.64 10.03 12.87
N SER A 42 -22.11 10.15 14.10
CA SER A 42 -22.71 11.40 14.58
C SER A 42 -21.64 12.43 14.87
N ARG A 43 -21.67 13.59 14.17
CA ARG A 43 -20.73 14.70 14.38
C ARG A 43 -20.67 15.19 15.83
N SER A 44 -21.77 15.09 16.56
CA SER A 44 -21.86 15.54 17.97
C SER A 44 -21.00 14.71 18.92
N ARG A 45 -20.53 13.53 18.50
CA ARG A 45 -19.70 12.64 19.32
C ARG A 45 -18.20 12.79 19.09
N PHE A 46 -17.78 13.60 18.12
CA PHE A 46 -16.37 13.73 17.76
C PHE A 46 -15.95 15.20 17.76
N THR A 47 -14.87 15.50 18.45
CA THR A 47 -14.20 16.81 18.43
C THR A 47 -13.30 17.00 17.22
N SER A 48 -13.14 15.94 16.39
CA SER A 48 -12.31 15.98 15.20
C SER A 48 -13.00 16.71 14.05
N VAL A 49 -12.20 17.28 13.15
CA VAL A 49 -12.66 17.92 11.90
C VAL A 49 -13.21 16.90 10.86
N TYR A 50 -13.37 15.64 11.24
CA TYR A 50 -13.88 14.60 10.35
C TYR A 50 -15.34 14.87 9.97
N VAL A 51 -15.58 15.07 8.68
CA VAL A 51 -16.90 15.52 8.16
C VAL A 51 -17.76 14.40 7.55
N HIS A 52 -17.21 13.21 7.37
CA HIS A 52 -17.93 12.11 6.75
C HIS A 52 -18.73 11.29 7.77
N ARG A 53 -19.87 10.75 7.35
CA ARG A 53 -20.71 9.87 8.18
C ARG A 53 -20.22 8.43 8.25
N ARG A 54 -19.22 8.08 7.45
CA ARG A 54 -18.70 6.72 7.33
C ARG A 54 -17.21 6.70 7.50
N ALA A 55 -16.70 5.68 8.17
CA ALA A 55 -15.29 5.48 8.37
C ALA A 55 -14.91 4.01 8.29
N VAL A 56 -13.72 3.74 7.80
CA VAL A 56 -13.01 2.48 7.96
C VAL A 56 -12.24 2.56 9.27
N VAL A 57 -12.35 1.54 10.11
CA VAL A 57 -11.71 1.51 11.44
C VAL A 57 -10.49 0.60 11.36
N LEU A 58 -9.33 1.18 11.58
CA LEU A 58 -8.04 0.51 11.51
C LEU A 58 -7.29 0.63 12.85
N GLU A 59 -6.26 -0.17 13.03
CA GLU A 59 -5.30 0.05 14.10
C GLU A 59 -4.65 1.44 13.99
N ALA A 60 -4.19 1.97 15.11
CA ALA A 60 -3.52 3.25 15.14
C ALA A 60 -2.16 3.17 14.43
N ILE A 61 -1.97 4.03 13.43
CA ILE A 61 -0.74 4.09 12.64
C ILE A 61 0.04 5.34 13.06
N LYS A 62 1.29 5.16 13.50
CA LYS A 62 2.14 6.29 13.87
C LYS A 62 2.54 7.11 12.63
N PRO A 63 2.48 8.43 12.70
CA PRO A 63 2.94 9.27 11.59
C PRO A 63 4.46 9.24 11.47
N GLY A 64 4.95 9.00 10.25
CA GLY A 64 6.13 9.64 9.74
C GLY A 64 7.53 9.24 10.16
N LEU A 65 7.77 8.16 10.87
CA LEU A 65 9.15 7.66 11.02
C LEU A 65 9.55 6.85 9.80
N CYS A 66 10.72 7.18 9.21
CA CYS A 66 11.31 6.36 8.17
C CYS A 66 11.71 5.02 8.77
N SER A 67 11.17 3.94 8.24
CA SER A 67 11.64 2.61 8.61
C SER A 67 13.12 2.49 8.25
N ARG A 68 13.97 2.26 9.22
CA ARG A 68 15.41 1.95 9.04
C ARG A 68 15.67 0.46 9.10
N ARG A 69 14.65 -0.36 8.99
CA ARG A 69 14.82 -1.81 9.06
C ARG A 69 15.58 -2.29 7.83
N ILE A 70 16.78 -2.78 8.04
CA ILE A 70 17.52 -3.55 7.07
C ILE A 70 16.90 -4.93 7.04
N LEU A 71 16.28 -5.29 5.93
CA LEU A 71 15.74 -6.63 5.73
C LEU A 71 16.90 -7.59 5.53
N GLY A 72 16.82 -8.75 6.19
CA GLY A 72 17.79 -9.83 6.02
C GLY A 72 17.90 -10.33 4.56
N GLU A 73 18.86 -11.19 4.32
CA GLU A 73 19.15 -11.80 3.02
C GLU A 73 17.89 -12.44 2.41
N ASP A 74 17.34 -11.79 1.42
CA ASP A 74 16.23 -12.31 0.62
C ASP A 74 16.66 -12.44 -0.84
N THR A 75 16.29 -13.54 -1.44
CA THR A 75 16.44 -13.83 -2.87
C THR A 75 15.59 -12.92 -3.79
N PHE A 76 15.11 -11.80 -3.25
CA PHE A 76 14.27 -10.87 -4.00
C PHE A 76 15.10 -10.13 -5.04
N GLN A 77 14.80 -10.36 -6.31
CA GLN A 77 15.43 -9.63 -7.41
C GLN A 77 14.91 -8.21 -7.49
N LEU A 78 15.82 -7.25 -7.38
CA LEU A 78 15.51 -5.84 -7.58
C LEU A 78 15.34 -5.54 -9.08
N PRO A 79 14.48 -4.56 -9.45
CA PRO A 79 14.45 -4.08 -10.82
C PRO A 79 15.82 -3.55 -11.24
N GLU A 80 16.36 -4.02 -12.36
CA GLU A 80 17.67 -3.60 -12.90
C GLU A 80 17.81 -2.08 -13.03
N SER A 81 16.70 -1.41 -13.42
CA SER A 81 16.64 0.03 -13.52
C SER A 81 16.93 0.77 -12.20
N PHE A 82 16.60 0.18 -11.06
CA PHE A 82 16.87 0.78 -9.75
C PHE A 82 18.35 0.66 -9.39
N SER A 83 18.94 -0.50 -9.60
CA SER A 83 20.37 -0.72 -9.39
C SER A 83 21.22 0.25 -10.22
N SER A 84 20.93 0.34 -11.52
CA SER A 84 21.70 1.19 -12.44
C SER A 84 21.62 2.68 -12.09
N ILE A 85 20.57 3.11 -11.39
CA ILE A 85 20.46 4.50 -10.94
C ILE A 85 21.27 4.72 -9.66
N LEU A 86 21.18 3.81 -8.69
CA LEU A 86 22.00 3.91 -7.48
C LEU A 86 23.48 3.87 -7.80
N ASP A 87 23.88 3.12 -8.84
CA ASP A 87 25.27 3.03 -9.29
C ASP A 87 25.82 4.35 -9.86
N LYS A 88 24.94 5.22 -10.35
CA LYS A 88 25.31 6.54 -10.89
C LYS A 88 25.39 7.64 -9.83
N LEU A 89 24.93 7.36 -8.60
CA LEU A 89 24.94 8.32 -7.51
C LEU A 89 26.18 8.15 -6.64
N PRO A 90 26.77 9.24 -6.12
CA PRO A 90 27.91 9.19 -5.22
C PRO A 90 27.49 8.75 -3.81
N LEU A 91 26.96 7.54 -3.69
CA LEU A 91 26.48 6.97 -2.43
C LEU A 91 27.57 6.14 -1.76
N SER A 92 27.68 6.25 -0.44
CA SER A 92 28.42 5.30 0.39
C SER A 92 27.79 3.90 0.31
N LEU A 93 28.55 2.87 0.65
CA LEU A 93 28.03 1.50 0.70
C LEU A 93 26.83 1.39 1.63
N PHE A 94 26.87 2.04 2.79
CA PHE A 94 25.77 2.06 3.76
C PHE A 94 24.49 2.70 3.18
N GLU A 95 24.60 3.84 2.52
CA GLU A 95 23.47 4.51 1.89
C GLU A 95 22.86 3.65 0.79
N ARG A 96 23.70 3.00 -0.01
CA ARG A 96 23.26 2.07 -1.06
C ARG A 96 22.49 0.88 -0.48
N GLU A 97 23.00 0.23 0.55
CA GLU A 97 22.34 -0.86 1.25
C GLU A 97 21.01 -0.41 1.87
N TRP A 98 20.97 0.79 2.44
CA TRP A 98 19.76 1.38 2.99
C TRP A 98 18.66 1.55 1.92
N TYR A 99 19.00 2.11 0.75
CA TYR A 99 18.07 2.26 -0.36
C TYR A 99 17.55 0.92 -0.88
N TYR A 100 18.40 -0.07 -1.01
CA TYR A 100 18.03 -1.43 -1.42
C TYR A 100 17.09 -2.07 -0.40
N SER A 101 17.39 -1.98 0.86
CA SER A 101 16.57 -2.49 1.96
C SER A 101 15.17 -1.85 1.95
N LEU A 102 15.09 -0.54 1.80
CA LEU A 102 13.84 0.20 1.75
C LEU A 102 12.98 -0.22 0.56
N LEU A 103 13.59 -0.37 -0.62
CA LEU A 103 12.88 -0.82 -1.83
C LEU A 103 12.36 -2.25 -1.67
N LYS A 104 13.20 -3.18 -1.19
CA LYS A 104 12.81 -4.57 -0.95
C LYS A 104 11.63 -4.67 0.00
N ASP A 105 11.66 -3.93 1.10
CA ASP A 105 10.60 -3.91 2.10
C ASP A 105 9.26 -3.47 1.50
N ARG A 106 9.23 -2.40 0.75
CA ARG A 106 8.02 -1.88 0.11
C ARG A 106 7.49 -2.79 -0.98
N LEU A 107 8.37 -3.32 -1.82
CA LEU A 107 7.99 -4.25 -2.88
C LEU A 107 7.44 -5.57 -2.30
N ARG A 108 7.93 -6.03 -1.15
CA ARG A 108 7.40 -7.22 -0.46
C ARG A 108 5.92 -7.03 -0.11
N ARG A 109 5.55 -5.89 0.48
CA ARG A 109 4.16 -5.56 0.83
C ARG A 109 3.29 -5.46 -0.40
N LEU A 110 3.78 -4.80 -1.43
CA LEU A 110 3.06 -4.65 -2.68
C LEU A 110 2.88 -5.98 -3.40
N ASN A 111 3.88 -6.86 -3.36
CA ASN A 111 3.76 -8.19 -3.94
C ASN A 111 2.75 -9.08 -3.20
N ALA A 112 2.69 -8.99 -1.86
CA ALA A 112 1.66 -9.66 -1.08
C ALA A 112 0.25 -9.22 -1.51
N LEU A 113 0.07 -7.92 -1.74
CA LEU A 113 -1.18 -7.35 -2.24
C LEU A 113 -1.54 -7.87 -3.64
N HIS A 114 -0.59 -7.80 -4.58
CA HIS A 114 -0.81 -8.24 -5.96
C HIS A 114 -1.09 -9.74 -6.09
N ARG A 115 -0.49 -10.54 -5.22
CA ARG A 115 -0.66 -12.01 -5.22
C ARG A 115 -2.10 -12.43 -4.95
N ILE A 116 -2.82 -11.67 -4.15
CA ILE A 116 -4.24 -11.91 -3.87
C ILE A 116 -5.18 -11.18 -4.85
N GLY A 117 -4.65 -10.61 -5.93
CA GLY A 117 -5.46 -9.91 -6.93
C GLY A 117 -5.93 -8.53 -6.53
N LEU A 118 -5.24 -7.86 -5.60
CA LEU A 118 -5.57 -6.51 -5.17
C LEU A 118 -4.48 -5.53 -5.62
N THR A 119 -4.84 -4.35 -6.11
CA THR A 119 -3.91 -3.25 -6.40
C THR A 119 -4.14 -2.11 -5.43
N HIS A 120 -3.11 -1.32 -5.15
CA HIS A 120 -3.23 -0.15 -4.29
C HIS A 120 -3.90 1.03 -5.00
N GLY A 121 -3.49 1.31 -6.22
CA GLY A 121 -4.06 2.36 -7.07
C GLY A 121 -3.47 3.76 -6.85
N ASP A 122 -2.91 4.05 -5.67
CA ASP A 122 -2.30 5.35 -5.33
C ASP A 122 -1.04 5.15 -4.49
N ILE A 123 0.01 4.56 -5.08
CA ILE A 123 1.28 4.33 -4.37
C ILE A 123 1.97 5.67 -4.10
N LYS A 124 2.18 5.97 -2.82
CA LYS A 124 2.95 7.13 -2.32
C LYS A 124 3.81 6.71 -1.14
N ASP A 125 4.86 7.48 -0.89
CA ASP A 125 5.74 7.25 0.25
C ASP A 125 5.02 7.33 1.60
N CYS A 126 4.11 8.28 1.73
CA CYS A 126 3.31 8.48 2.93
C CYS A 126 2.34 7.34 3.26
N HIS A 127 2.06 6.43 2.31
CA HIS A 127 1.23 5.25 2.54
C HIS A 127 1.98 4.05 3.13
N PHE A 128 3.30 4.17 3.33
CA PHE A 128 4.10 3.22 4.08
C PHE A 128 4.40 3.79 5.46
N ARG A 129 3.73 3.30 6.49
CA ARG A 129 3.79 3.83 7.86
C ARG A 129 4.16 2.76 8.87
N LEU A 130 4.62 3.21 10.04
CA LEU A 130 4.83 2.34 11.19
C LEU A 130 3.50 2.15 11.93
N PRO A 131 3.07 0.93 12.22
CA PRO A 131 1.95 0.70 13.13
C PRO A 131 2.38 1.02 14.56
N GLY A 132 1.44 1.39 15.42
CA GLY A 132 1.54 1.69 16.85
C GLY A 132 2.88 1.39 17.52
N ASP A 133 2.95 0.36 18.34
CA ASP A 133 4.16 -0.06 19.07
C ASP A 133 4.95 -1.17 18.36
N ILE A 134 4.54 -1.59 17.17
CA ILE A 134 5.21 -2.58 16.35
C ILE A 134 6.16 -1.87 15.40
N TYR A 135 7.40 -2.33 15.30
CA TYR A 135 8.45 -1.70 14.47
C TYR A 135 8.35 -2.03 12.97
N ASP A 136 7.27 -2.67 12.51
CA ASP A 136 7.09 -3.01 11.11
C ASP A 136 6.33 -1.92 10.34
N THR A 137 6.73 -1.71 9.10
CA THR A 137 6.03 -0.80 8.18
C THR A 137 4.77 -1.47 7.65
N VAL A 138 3.66 -0.77 7.64
CA VAL A 138 2.42 -1.21 7.00
C VAL A 138 2.12 -0.37 5.76
N LEU A 139 1.48 -1.00 4.78
CA LEU A 139 0.91 -0.34 3.62
C LEU A 139 -0.58 -0.13 3.85
N TYR A 140 -1.06 1.08 3.73
CA TYR A 140 -2.45 1.47 4.00
C TYR A 140 -2.97 2.47 2.95
N ASP A 141 -4.20 2.97 3.12
CA ASP A 141 -4.94 3.85 2.21
C ASP A 141 -5.30 3.15 0.89
N PHE A 142 -6.23 2.21 0.99
CA PHE A 142 -6.76 1.48 -0.17
C PHE A 142 -7.93 2.18 -0.86
N SER A 143 -8.07 3.48 -0.67
CA SER A 143 -9.16 4.30 -1.24
C SER A 143 -9.22 4.26 -2.77
N ALA A 144 -8.08 4.08 -3.44
CA ALA A 144 -7.97 3.94 -4.89
C ALA A 144 -7.78 2.50 -5.39
N SER A 145 -7.83 1.51 -4.48
CA SER A 145 -7.59 0.10 -4.80
C SER A 145 -8.60 -0.48 -5.80
N TYR A 146 -8.18 -1.55 -6.46
CA TYR A 146 -9.05 -2.35 -7.32
C TYR A 146 -8.82 -3.84 -7.06
N THR A 147 -9.92 -4.57 -6.89
CA THR A 147 -9.90 -6.02 -6.66
C THR A 147 -10.18 -6.74 -7.97
N PHE A 148 -9.23 -7.56 -8.39
CA PHE A 148 -9.33 -8.44 -9.56
C PHE A 148 -9.89 -9.80 -9.13
N SER A 149 -10.68 -10.41 -10.01
CA SER A 149 -11.24 -11.74 -9.83
C SER A 149 -11.48 -12.37 -11.19
N GLU A 150 -11.89 -13.65 -11.22
CA GLU A 150 -12.28 -14.31 -12.47
C GLU A 150 -13.39 -13.56 -13.21
N LYS A 151 -14.33 -12.95 -12.47
CA LYS A 151 -15.41 -12.12 -13.04
C LYS A 151 -14.96 -10.73 -13.46
N LEU A 152 -13.88 -10.21 -12.85
CA LEU A 152 -13.33 -8.89 -13.09
C LEU A 152 -11.81 -9.00 -13.34
N PRO A 153 -11.39 -9.62 -14.46
CA PRO A 153 -9.98 -9.90 -14.74
C PRO A 153 -9.18 -8.67 -15.17
N PHE A 154 -9.84 -7.57 -15.40
CA PHE A 154 -9.20 -6.30 -15.81
C PHE A 154 -9.97 -5.09 -15.28
N ARG A 155 -9.27 -3.97 -15.17
CA ARG A 155 -9.87 -2.65 -14.93
C ARG A 155 -9.98 -1.89 -16.24
N VAL A 156 -11.13 -1.29 -16.50
CA VAL A 156 -11.29 -0.37 -17.64
C VAL A 156 -10.89 1.03 -17.19
N ASN A 157 -9.93 1.63 -17.88
CA ASN A 157 -9.52 2.99 -17.67
C ASN A 157 -9.43 3.69 -19.03
N SER A 158 -10.18 4.77 -19.21
CA SER A 158 -10.25 5.51 -20.47
C SER A 158 -10.58 4.64 -21.70
N GLY A 159 -11.51 3.69 -21.53
CA GLY A 159 -11.94 2.75 -22.57
C GLY A 159 -10.96 1.61 -22.88
N LYS A 160 -9.80 1.55 -22.21
CA LYS A 160 -8.80 0.49 -22.40
C LYS A 160 -8.79 -0.47 -21.24
N PRO A 161 -8.86 -1.79 -21.49
CA PRO A 161 -8.70 -2.80 -20.45
C PRO A 161 -7.25 -2.79 -19.92
N ARG A 162 -7.08 -2.80 -18.60
CA ARG A 162 -5.78 -2.90 -17.93
C ARG A 162 -5.81 -4.10 -16.99
N PRO A 163 -5.17 -5.22 -17.36
CA PRO A 163 -5.08 -6.41 -16.51
C PRO A 163 -4.17 -6.15 -15.29
N LEU A 164 -4.35 -6.95 -14.25
CA LEU A 164 -3.58 -6.88 -13.00
C LEU A 164 -2.07 -6.77 -13.26
N ARG A 165 -1.53 -7.58 -14.19
CA ARG A 165 -0.10 -7.61 -14.51
C ARG A 165 0.45 -6.23 -14.89
N LEU A 166 -0.26 -5.48 -15.73
CA LEU A 166 0.19 -4.15 -16.18
C LEU A 166 0.10 -3.11 -15.05
N ILE A 167 -0.95 -3.19 -14.23
CA ILE A 167 -1.11 -2.24 -13.11
C ILE A 167 -0.06 -2.54 -12.04
N SER A 168 0.15 -3.80 -11.68
CA SER A 168 1.14 -4.21 -10.68
C SER A 168 2.57 -3.84 -11.07
N GLN A 169 2.91 -3.94 -12.36
CA GLN A 169 4.19 -3.46 -12.86
C GLN A 169 4.34 -1.95 -12.64
N GLY A 170 3.37 -1.14 -13.05
CA GLY A 170 3.40 0.31 -12.86
C GLY A 170 3.44 0.73 -11.39
N GLU A 171 2.80 -0.01 -10.49
CA GLU A 171 2.88 0.24 -9.05
C GLU A 171 4.28 -0.03 -8.49
N ARG A 172 4.94 -1.11 -8.90
CA ARG A 172 6.33 -1.41 -8.52
C ARG A 172 7.31 -0.33 -8.99
N GLU A 173 7.15 0.13 -10.23
CA GLU A 173 7.96 1.22 -10.78
C GLU A 173 7.80 2.51 -9.97
N ARG A 174 6.57 2.84 -9.54
CA ARG A 174 6.30 4.01 -8.69
C ARG A 174 6.98 3.91 -7.33
N VAL A 175 7.00 2.74 -6.70
CA VAL A 175 7.76 2.55 -5.44
C VAL A 175 9.23 2.95 -5.64
N GLY A 176 9.86 2.48 -6.71
CA GLY A 176 11.24 2.85 -7.03
C GLY A 176 11.43 4.35 -7.26
N LEU A 177 10.47 5.00 -7.96
CA LEU A 177 10.51 6.45 -8.18
C LEU A 177 10.44 7.25 -6.87
N HIS A 178 9.52 6.90 -5.97
CA HIS A 178 9.36 7.62 -4.71
C HIS A 178 10.55 7.46 -3.75
N ILE A 179 11.22 6.31 -3.76
CA ILE A 179 12.44 6.11 -2.97
C ILE A 179 13.58 6.99 -3.47
N ARG A 180 13.68 7.22 -4.78
CA ARG A 180 14.72 8.10 -5.37
C ARG A 180 14.54 9.58 -5.00
N GLN A 181 13.34 9.98 -4.68
CA GLN A 181 13.02 11.37 -4.31
C GLN A 181 13.33 11.70 -2.84
N ARG A 182 13.81 10.72 -2.08
CA ARG A 182 14.29 10.89 -0.70
C ARG A 182 15.78 11.19 -0.67
#